data_f5986244d0aebdbb52898c9be4500759
#
_entry.id   f5986244d0aebdbb52898c9be4500759
#
_cell.length_a   1.000
_cell.length_b   1.000
_cell.length_c   1.000
_cell.angle_alpha   90.00
_cell.angle_beta   90.00
_cell.angle_gamma   90.00
#
_symmetry.space_group_name_H-M   'P 1'
#
loop_
_entity.id
_entity.type
_entity.pdbx_description
1 polymer ?
#
loop_
_entity_poly.entity_id
_entity_poly.type
_entity_poly.pdbx_seq_one_letter_code
_entity_poly.pdbx_strand_id
1 'polypeptide(L)'
;MLSTSSNCSLEEVAEAATGPLWFQLYHRGKALTEMLVRRAEDAGFKAIVLTIDTPVPSPKERDLRNRFERSLELGNFRDLNLPRNEISGTDETPGWDVSRADPITWNDLEWLRSLSSLP
;
A
#
# COMPACT_ATOMS: atom_id res chain seq x y z
N MET A 1 13.48 -2.18 -0.58
CA MET A 1 12.03 -2.44 -0.68
C MET A 1 11.28 -1.17 -0.31
N LEU A 2 10.25 -0.79 -1.10
CA LEU A 2 9.41 0.38 -0.88
C LEU A 2 8.02 -0.05 -0.39
N SER A 3 7.50 0.65 0.61
CA SER A 3 6.16 0.39 1.15
C SER A 3 5.05 1.03 0.31
N THR A 4 3.88 0.37 0.23
CA THR A 4 2.64 1.00 -0.26
C THR A 4 2.35 2.33 0.45
N SER A 5 2.65 2.42 1.74
CA SER A 5 2.41 3.60 2.57
C SER A 5 3.63 4.54 2.66
N SER A 6 4.45 4.60 1.61
CA SER A 6 5.57 5.53 1.52
C SER A 6 5.11 6.98 1.35
N ASN A 7 5.90 7.92 1.86
CA ASN A 7 5.70 9.35 1.67
C ASN A 7 6.15 9.83 0.27
N CYS A 8 7.08 9.10 -0.35
CA CYS A 8 7.46 9.30 -1.75
C CYS A 8 6.68 8.34 -2.63
N SER A 9 6.38 8.74 -3.85
CA SER A 9 5.77 7.86 -4.84
C SER A 9 6.76 6.78 -5.28
N LEU A 10 6.24 5.71 -5.83
CA LEU A 10 7.09 4.62 -6.34
C LEU A 10 7.93 5.08 -7.55
N GLU A 11 7.43 6.03 -8.34
CA GLU A 11 8.15 6.61 -9.47
C GLU A 11 9.32 7.48 -8.98
N GLU A 12 9.09 8.38 -8.01
CA GLU A 12 10.15 9.21 -7.40
C GLU A 12 11.29 8.36 -6.84
N VAL A 13 10.94 7.24 -6.19
CA VAL A 13 11.95 6.33 -5.63
C VAL A 13 12.65 5.53 -6.72
N ALA A 14 11.94 5.12 -7.78
CA ALA A 14 12.53 4.41 -8.90
C ALA A 14 13.54 5.28 -9.66
N GLU A 15 13.22 6.54 -9.88
CA GLU A 15 14.11 7.51 -10.53
C GLU A 15 15.42 7.74 -9.74
N ALA A 16 15.33 7.78 -8.41
CA ALA A 16 16.49 8.00 -7.55
C ALA A 16 17.31 6.72 -7.27
N ALA A 17 16.77 5.55 -7.54
CA ALA A 17 17.40 4.29 -7.16
C ALA A 17 18.48 3.85 -8.13
N THR A 18 19.60 3.36 -7.61
CA THR A 18 20.71 2.80 -8.40
C THR A 18 20.74 1.27 -8.43
N GLY A 19 19.82 0.61 -7.69
CA GLY A 19 19.77 -0.84 -7.55
C GLY A 19 18.34 -1.39 -7.68
N PRO A 20 18.19 -2.73 -7.61
CA PRO A 20 16.89 -3.37 -7.79
C PRO A 20 15.92 -2.98 -6.65
N LEU A 21 14.71 -2.62 -7.04
CA LEU A 21 13.64 -2.26 -6.12
C LEU A 21 12.59 -3.38 -6.04
N TRP A 22 12.06 -3.58 -4.84
CA TRP A 22 10.90 -4.43 -4.56
C TRP A 22 9.81 -3.56 -3.97
N PHE A 23 8.55 -3.80 -4.38
CA PHE A 23 7.40 -3.07 -3.90
C PHE A 23 6.62 -3.90 -2.88
N GLN A 24 6.49 -3.42 -1.65
CA GLN A 24 5.64 -4.02 -0.64
C GLN A 24 4.20 -3.55 -0.84
N LEU A 25 3.32 -4.49 -1.08
CA LEU A 25 1.92 -4.28 -1.42
C LEU A 25 1.00 -4.64 -0.25
N TYR A 26 0.16 -3.68 0.15
CA TYR A 26 -1.07 -3.96 0.89
C TYR A 26 -2.23 -4.05 -0.09
N HIS A 27 -3.02 -5.12 0.00
CA HIS A 27 -4.25 -5.22 -0.76
C HIS A 27 -5.25 -4.15 -0.30
N ARG A 28 -5.74 -3.34 -1.23
CA ARG A 28 -6.63 -2.20 -1.00
C ARG A 28 -7.86 -2.26 -1.91
N GLY A 29 -8.44 -3.44 -2.10
CA GLY A 29 -9.43 -3.67 -3.15
C GLY A 29 -8.79 -3.84 -4.52
N LYS A 30 -9.49 -4.49 -5.44
CA LYS A 30 -8.93 -4.93 -6.73
C LYS A 30 -8.44 -3.77 -7.58
N ALA A 31 -9.25 -2.72 -7.74
CA ALA A 31 -8.91 -1.60 -8.62
C ALA A 31 -7.63 -0.87 -8.19
N LEU A 32 -7.51 -0.56 -6.89
CA LEU A 32 -6.35 0.15 -6.37
C LEU A 32 -5.10 -0.73 -6.35
N THR A 33 -5.26 -2.02 -6.02
CA THR A 33 -4.18 -3.00 -6.06
C THR A 33 -3.64 -3.17 -7.48
N GLU A 34 -4.51 -3.35 -8.48
CA GLU A 34 -4.11 -3.46 -9.89
C GLU A 34 -3.35 -2.21 -10.35
N MET A 35 -3.85 -1.02 -10.04
CA MET A 35 -3.18 0.23 -10.39
C MET A 35 -1.77 0.30 -9.80
N LEU A 36 -1.61 -0.04 -8.51
CA LEU A 36 -0.30 0.00 -7.85
C LEU A 36 0.68 -1.03 -8.43
N VAL A 37 0.22 -2.24 -8.74
CA VAL A 37 1.04 -3.28 -9.34
C VAL A 37 1.54 -2.85 -10.72
N ARG A 38 0.67 -2.33 -11.58
CA ARG A 38 1.06 -1.85 -12.92
C ARG A 38 2.04 -0.68 -12.83
N ARG A 39 1.79 0.28 -11.96
CA ARG A 39 2.73 1.39 -11.73
C ARG A 39 4.09 0.90 -11.27
N ALA A 40 4.14 -0.09 -10.37
CA ALA A 40 5.39 -0.66 -9.90
C ALA A 40 6.15 -1.38 -11.04
N GLU A 41 5.44 -2.13 -11.90
CA GLU A 41 6.03 -2.77 -13.08
C GLU A 41 6.57 -1.74 -14.07
N ASP A 42 5.77 -0.71 -14.41
CA ASP A 42 6.13 0.37 -15.32
C ASP A 42 7.34 1.18 -14.81
N ALA A 43 7.40 1.42 -13.50
CA ALA A 43 8.54 2.08 -12.86
C ALA A 43 9.80 1.19 -12.74
N GLY A 44 9.73 -0.06 -13.18
CA GLY A 44 10.89 -0.95 -13.25
C GLY A 44 11.23 -1.69 -11.97
N PHE A 45 10.30 -1.80 -11.03
CA PHE A 45 10.46 -2.66 -9.86
C PHE A 45 10.68 -4.12 -10.28
N LYS A 46 11.33 -4.90 -9.44
CA LYS A 46 11.75 -6.27 -9.77
C LYS A 46 10.95 -7.36 -9.06
N ALA A 47 10.15 -7.01 -8.08
CA ALA A 47 9.27 -7.93 -7.38
C ALA A 47 8.15 -7.19 -6.64
N ILE A 48 7.03 -7.89 -6.44
CA ILE A 48 5.93 -7.49 -5.58
C ILE A 48 5.95 -8.36 -4.31
N VAL A 49 5.91 -7.74 -3.16
CA VAL A 49 5.86 -8.42 -1.86
C VAL A 49 4.51 -8.15 -1.21
N LEU A 50 3.60 -9.11 -1.32
CA LEU A 50 2.26 -8.99 -0.73
C LEU A 50 2.32 -9.20 0.78
N THR A 51 1.83 -8.24 1.55
CA THR A 51 1.68 -8.36 3.00
C THR A 51 0.29 -8.88 3.34
N ILE A 52 0.23 -10.00 4.07
CA ILE A 52 -1.00 -10.72 4.43
C ILE A 52 -1.20 -10.88 5.94
N ASP A 53 -0.27 -10.39 6.74
CA ASP A 53 -0.19 -10.63 8.19
C ASP A 53 -0.87 -9.55 9.04
N THR A 54 -1.59 -8.62 8.43
CA THR A 54 -2.29 -7.54 9.13
C THR A 54 -3.81 -7.54 8.87
N PRO A 55 -4.53 -8.64 9.14
CA PRO A 55 -5.97 -8.70 8.89
C PRO A 55 -6.76 -7.82 9.89
N VAL A 56 -6.16 -7.51 11.04
CA VAL A 56 -6.77 -6.67 12.07
C VAL A 56 -5.83 -5.53 12.43
N PRO A 57 -6.33 -4.28 12.51
CA PRO A 57 -5.51 -3.16 12.95
C PRO A 57 -5.03 -3.38 14.38
N SER A 58 -3.75 -3.22 14.60
CA SER A 58 -3.17 -3.25 15.93
C SER A 58 -3.16 -1.84 16.53
N PRO A 59 -3.66 -1.65 17.76
CA PRO A 59 -3.53 -0.37 18.44
C PRO A 59 -2.05 -0.07 18.68
N LYS A 60 -1.56 1.00 18.08
CA LYS A 60 -0.19 1.48 18.30
C LYS A 60 -0.14 2.28 19.60
N GLU A 61 -0.02 1.60 20.73
CA GLU A 61 -0.07 2.22 22.06
C GLU A 61 0.90 3.40 22.21
N ARG A 62 2.10 3.33 21.60
CA ARG A 62 3.07 4.41 21.63
C ARG A 62 2.56 5.65 20.90
N ASP A 63 1.92 5.48 19.74
CA ASP A 63 1.36 6.57 18.96
C ASP A 63 0.18 7.19 19.72
N LEU A 64 -0.68 6.37 20.32
CA LEU A 64 -1.78 6.83 21.16
C LEU A 64 -1.29 7.61 22.38
N ARG A 65 -0.28 7.10 23.11
CA ARG A 65 0.28 7.79 24.28
C ARG A 65 0.93 9.12 23.94
N ASN A 66 1.59 9.18 22.79
CA ASN A 66 2.29 10.38 22.32
C ASN A 66 1.37 11.31 21.52
N ARG A 67 0.10 10.96 21.30
CA ARG A 67 -0.83 11.69 20.43
C ARG A 67 -0.21 11.96 19.07
N PHE A 68 0.47 10.94 18.52
CA PHE A 68 1.15 11.06 17.24
C PHE A 68 0.14 11.08 16.10
N GLU A 69 0.13 12.17 15.35
CA GLU A 69 -0.66 12.31 14.14
C GLU A 69 0.28 12.25 12.93
N ARG A 70 -0.08 11.43 11.95
CA ARG A 70 0.67 11.38 10.70
C ARG A 70 0.32 12.63 9.88
N SER A 71 1.25 13.57 9.77
CA SER A 71 1.08 14.80 8.99
C SER A 71 1.47 14.66 7.52
N LEU A 72 2.21 13.60 7.15
CA LEU A 72 2.74 13.43 5.80
C LEU A 72 1.75 12.68 4.91
N GLU A 73 1.60 13.20 3.70
CA GLU A 73 0.82 12.55 2.65
C GLU A 73 1.51 11.25 2.19
N LEU A 74 0.70 10.30 1.73
CA LEU A 74 1.20 9.08 1.13
C LEU A 74 1.48 9.31 -0.35
N GLY A 75 2.75 9.26 -0.76
CA GLY A 75 3.19 9.60 -2.11
C GLY A 75 2.52 8.77 -3.20
N ASN A 76 2.29 7.49 -2.95
CA ASN A 76 1.63 6.60 -3.92
C ASN A 76 0.17 6.96 -4.21
N PHE A 77 -0.46 7.79 -3.39
CA PHE A 77 -1.88 8.15 -3.48
C PHE A 77 -2.13 9.65 -3.66
N ARG A 78 -1.08 10.46 -3.80
CA ARG A 78 -1.14 11.93 -3.85
C ARG A 78 -2.05 12.45 -4.95
N ASP A 79 -1.99 11.83 -6.13
CA ASP A 79 -2.73 12.26 -7.32
C ASP A 79 -4.10 11.57 -7.46
N LEU A 80 -4.43 10.71 -6.52
CA LEU A 80 -5.71 10.02 -6.49
C LEU A 80 -6.70 10.85 -5.69
N ASN A 81 -7.78 11.26 -6.34
CA ASN A 81 -8.88 11.95 -5.68
C ASN A 81 -9.72 10.98 -4.82
N LEU A 82 -9.02 10.23 -3.96
CA LEU A 82 -9.62 9.25 -3.06
C LEU A 82 -9.99 9.93 -1.75
N PRO A 83 -11.12 9.60 -1.15
CA PRO A 83 -11.46 10.08 0.17
C PRO A 83 -10.38 9.63 1.17
N ARG A 84 -10.01 10.51 2.09
CA ARG A 84 -8.92 10.30 3.06
C ARG A 84 -9.06 9.01 3.85
N ASN A 85 -10.29 8.59 4.12
CA ASN A 85 -10.60 7.33 4.81
C ASN A 85 -10.25 6.07 3.99
N GLU A 86 -10.07 6.17 2.67
CA GLU A 86 -9.61 5.06 1.83
C GLU A 86 -8.09 4.95 1.76
N ILE A 87 -7.40 6.07 2.00
CA ILE A 87 -5.93 6.16 1.88
C ILE A 87 -5.26 5.96 3.24
N SER A 88 -5.73 6.62 4.26
CA SER A 88 -5.24 6.49 5.64
C SER A 88 -6.43 6.53 6.58
N GLY A 89 -6.39 5.74 7.64
CA GLY A 89 -7.40 5.88 8.68
C GLY A 89 -7.42 7.30 9.22
N THR A 90 -8.61 7.84 9.32
CA THR A 90 -8.84 9.14 9.95
C THR A 90 -8.88 8.98 11.46
N ASP A 91 -8.76 10.09 12.19
CA ASP A 91 -8.75 10.17 13.67
C ASP A 91 -9.96 9.52 14.35
N GLU A 92 -11.05 9.29 13.62
CA GLU A 92 -12.27 8.68 14.15
C GLU A 92 -12.36 7.17 13.88
N THR A 93 -11.61 6.64 12.91
CA THR A 93 -11.45 5.20 12.68
C THR A 93 -9.97 4.91 12.57
N PRO A 94 -9.40 4.10 13.46
CA PRO A 94 -8.01 3.67 13.33
C PRO A 94 -7.82 3.12 11.92
N GLY A 95 -6.88 3.61 11.19
CA GLY A 95 -6.59 3.51 9.75
C GLY A 95 -6.73 2.21 8.98
N TRP A 96 -7.53 1.32 9.48
CA TRP A 96 -7.91 0.05 8.89
C TRP A 96 -9.35 -0.23 9.30
N ASP A 97 -10.29 0.22 8.50
CA ASP A 97 -11.63 -0.32 8.58
C ASP A 97 -11.60 -1.75 8.02
N VAL A 98 -11.45 -2.71 8.92
CA VAL A 98 -11.45 -4.16 8.59
C VAL A 98 -12.76 -4.55 7.89
N SER A 99 -13.83 -3.78 8.10
CA SER A 99 -15.12 -4.03 7.46
C SER A 99 -15.10 -3.73 5.95
N ARG A 100 -14.09 -3.00 5.46
CA ARG A 100 -13.93 -2.62 4.06
C ARG A 100 -12.79 -3.35 3.35
N ALA A 101 -11.93 -4.07 4.06
CA ALA A 101 -10.93 -4.91 3.43
C ALA A 101 -11.61 -6.23 3.03
N ASP A 102 -11.85 -6.41 1.76
CA ASP A 102 -12.15 -7.74 1.24
C ASP A 102 -11.04 -8.69 1.70
N PRO A 103 -11.36 -9.76 2.43
CA PRO A 103 -10.34 -10.67 2.91
C PRO A 103 -9.60 -11.28 1.71
N ILE A 104 -8.28 -11.24 1.74
CA ILE A 104 -7.45 -11.88 0.71
C ILE A 104 -7.64 -13.39 0.81
N THR A 105 -7.91 -14.01 -0.33
CA THR A 105 -8.02 -15.45 -0.50
C THR A 105 -6.91 -15.98 -1.40
N TRP A 106 -6.76 -17.31 -1.47
CA TRP A 106 -5.81 -17.92 -2.40
C TRP A 106 -6.11 -17.60 -3.87
N ASN A 107 -7.38 -17.39 -4.23
CA ASN A 107 -7.78 -16.99 -5.58
C ASN A 107 -7.28 -15.57 -5.93
N ASP A 108 -7.15 -14.71 -4.94
CA ASP A 108 -6.62 -13.36 -5.14
C ASP A 108 -5.11 -13.37 -5.46
N LEU A 109 -4.38 -14.39 -5.02
CA LEU A 109 -2.99 -14.59 -5.44
C LEU A 109 -2.88 -14.95 -6.92
N GLU A 110 -3.76 -15.82 -7.41
CA GLU A 110 -3.79 -16.17 -8.83
C GLU A 110 -4.13 -14.96 -9.69
N TRP A 111 -5.13 -14.19 -9.25
CA TRP A 111 -5.49 -12.94 -9.88
C TRP A 111 -4.32 -11.94 -9.85
N LEU A 112 -3.66 -11.74 -8.72
CA LEU A 112 -2.52 -10.83 -8.58
C LEU A 112 -1.37 -11.21 -9.53
N ARG A 113 -1.06 -12.51 -9.63
CA ARG A 113 -0.06 -13.02 -10.58
C ARG A 113 -0.43 -12.78 -12.04
N SER A 114 -1.71 -12.69 -12.35
CA SER A 114 -2.17 -12.40 -13.73
C SER A 114 -2.02 -10.93 -14.12
N LEU A 115 -1.80 -10.02 -13.15
CA LEU A 115 -1.69 -8.59 -13.40
C LEU A 115 -0.34 -8.15 -13.94
N SER A 116 0.72 -8.88 -13.61
CA SER A 116 2.09 -8.46 -13.89
C SER A 116 3.01 -9.66 -14.14
N SER A 117 4.08 -9.43 -14.88
CA SER A 117 5.15 -10.42 -15.10
C SER A 117 6.13 -10.52 -13.92
N LEU A 118 6.02 -9.64 -12.94
CA LEU A 118 6.91 -9.60 -11.77
C LEU A 118 6.68 -10.80 -10.83
N PRO A 119 7.74 -11.37 -10.24
CA PRO A 119 7.62 -12.38 -9.20
C PRO A 119 7.03 -11.84 -7.92
#